data_7f97d0cf3f37c90ba06345a70a7191c3
#
_entry.id   7f97d0cf3f37c90ba06345a70a7191c3
#
_cell.length_a   1.000
_cell.length_b   1.000
_cell.length_c   1.000
_cell.angle_alpha   90.00
_cell.angle_beta   90.00
_cell.angle_gamma   90.00
#
_symmetry.space_group_name_H-M   'P 1'
#
loop_
_entity.id
_entity.type
_entity.pdbx_description
1 polymer ?
#
loop_
_entity_poly.entity_id
_entity_poly.type
_entity_poly.pdbx_seq_one_letter_code
_entity_poly.pdbx_strand_id
1 'polypeptide(L)'
;PACGGTVTDISDDGNDTDGNVTNDATVHIVAVPARIYFDNGICKCEGVSNGDTATISGTTYTVVNNTSIRTQIASGNVNLCTTLVTNMSQLFKNNYNFNSNIGFWDTSNVESMYEMFLNADSFNQPIGNWDTSNVTTTRGMFYSMPFNQPIGNWNTSKVQDMLGMF
;
A
#
# COMPACT_ATOMS: atom_id res chain seq x y z
N PRO A 1 -12.81 -0.61 5.61
CA PRO A 1 -13.15 0.79 5.43
C PRO A 1 -12.85 1.16 3.98
N ALA A 2 -13.86 1.67 3.28
CA ALA A 2 -13.71 2.13 1.92
C ALA A 2 -12.70 3.29 1.92
N CYS A 3 -11.78 3.30 0.95
CA CYS A 3 -10.90 4.44 0.70
C CYS A 3 -11.78 5.68 0.52
N GLY A 4 -11.53 6.72 1.35
CA GLY A 4 -12.38 7.90 1.42
C GLY A 4 -12.42 8.65 0.09
N GLY A 5 -13.64 8.85 -0.42
CA GLY A 5 -13.88 9.75 -1.53
C GLY A 5 -13.63 11.20 -1.11
N THR A 6 -13.04 11.99 -1.99
CA THR A 6 -12.89 13.43 -1.79
C THR A 6 -14.26 14.08 -1.93
N VAL A 7 -14.73 14.73 -0.88
CA VAL A 7 -15.94 15.56 -0.93
C VAL A 7 -15.53 16.90 -1.52
N THR A 8 -16.02 17.23 -2.71
CA THR A 8 -15.90 18.58 -3.25
C THR A 8 -17.26 19.26 -3.07
N ASP A 9 -17.32 20.26 -2.21
CA ASP A 9 -18.47 21.13 -2.09
C ASP A 9 -18.53 22.01 -3.35
N ILE A 10 -19.57 21.83 -4.15
CA ILE A 10 -19.89 22.77 -5.22
C ILE A 10 -21.00 23.67 -4.65
N SER A 11 -20.58 24.74 -3.99
CA SER A 11 -21.46 25.74 -3.49
C SER A 11 -22.28 26.41 -4.59
N ASP A 12 -23.57 26.54 -4.34
CA ASP A 12 -24.50 27.59 -4.70
C ASP A 12 -24.19 28.38 -5.98
N ASP A 13 -25.02 28.25 -7.00
CA ASP A 13 -24.98 29.03 -8.23
C ASP A 13 -25.49 30.48 -8.07
N GLY A 14 -25.73 30.94 -6.83
CA GLY A 14 -26.01 32.32 -6.51
C GLY A 14 -27.37 32.85 -7.03
N ASN A 15 -28.32 31.98 -7.36
CA ASN A 15 -29.64 32.39 -7.84
C ASN A 15 -30.75 32.12 -6.79
N ASP A 16 -30.72 32.87 -5.68
CA ASP A 16 -31.73 32.82 -4.62
C ASP A 16 -32.84 33.85 -4.91
N THR A 17 -33.69 33.59 -5.93
CA THR A 17 -34.82 34.46 -6.26
C THR A 17 -36.20 33.93 -5.82
N ASP A 18 -36.27 32.77 -5.15
CA ASP A 18 -37.52 32.14 -4.79
C ASP A 18 -37.87 32.17 -3.29
N GLY A 19 -36.97 32.67 -2.45
CA GLY A 19 -37.25 32.81 -1.00
C GLY A 19 -37.42 31.51 -0.26
N ASN A 20 -37.06 30.37 -0.86
CA ASN A 20 -37.15 29.05 -0.22
C ASN A 20 -35.78 28.67 0.36
N VAL A 21 -35.58 28.93 1.64
CA VAL A 21 -34.40 28.52 2.42
C VAL A 21 -34.39 27.03 2.75
N THR A 22 -34.77 26.16 1.84
CA THR A 22 -34.41 24.75 1.97
C THR A 22 -33.00 24.62 1.47
N ASN A 23 -32.04 24.61 2.40
CA ASN A 23 -30.65 24.27 2.19
C ASN A 23 -30.56 22.83 1.63
N ASP A 24 -30.87 22.67 0.35
CA ASP A 24 -30.66 21.41 -0.36
C ASP A 24 -29.21 21.39 -0.89
N ALA A 25 -28.26 21.38 0.05
CA ALA A 25 -26.90 21.02 -0.24
C ALA A 25 -26.85 19.56 -0.63
N THR A 26 -27.22 19.26 -1.87
CA THR A 26 -26.96 17.95 -2.46
C THR A 26 -25.45 17.80 -2.54
N VAL A 27 -24.87 17.12 -1.55
CA VAL A 27 -23.48 16.72 -1.60
C VAL A 27 -23.34 15.74 -2.77
N HIS A 28 -22.94 16.22 -3.93
CA HIS A 28 -22.55 15.35 -5.03
C HIS A 28 -21.24 14.67 -4.64
N ILE A 29 -21.33 13.45 -4.11
CA ILE A 29 -20.17 12.59 -3.96
C ILE A 29 -19.76 12.18 -5.37
N VAL A 30 -18.78 12.87 -5.94
CA VAL A 30 -18.14 12.42 -7.17
C VAL A 30 -17.36 11.17 -6.79
N ALA A 31 -17.84 10.00 -7.19
CA ALA A 31 -17.13 8.76 -6.99
C ALA A 31 -15.77 8.88 -7.71
N VAL A 32 -14.68 8.73 -6.97
CA VAL A 32 -13.35 8.62 -7.57
C VAL A 32 -13.39 7.43 -8.54
N PRO A 33 -13.06 7.62 -9.83
CA PRO A 33 -13.08 6.51 -10.77
C PRO A 33 -12.12 5.41 -10.30
N ALA A 34 -12.63 4.17 -10.33
CA ALA A 34 -11.84 3.00 -9.97
C ALA A 34 -10.62 2.89 -10.89
N ARG A 35 -9.42 2.89 -10.31
CA ARG A 35 -8.17 2.82 -11.08
C ARG A 35 -7.03 2.18 -10.30
N ILE A 36 -6.16 1.49 -11.05
CA ILE A 36 -4.82 1.08 -10.64
C ILE A 36 -3.85 1.91 -11.49
N TYR A 37 -2.86 2.55 -10.87
CA TYR A 37 -1.95 3.45 -11.56
C TYR A 37 -0.59 3.51 -10.87
N PHE A 38 0.41 4.05 -11.55
CA PHE A 38 1.71 4.32 -10.95
C PHE A 38 1.86 5.81 -10.64
N ASP A 39 2.26 6.10 -9.41
CA ASP A 39 2.65 7.43 -8.96
C ASP A 39 4.09 7.36 -8.41
N ASN A 40 5.00 8.10 -9.03
CA ASN A 40 6.44 8.10 -8.69
C ASN A 40 7.05 6.69 -8.56
N GLY A 41 6.61 5.75 -9.41
CA GLY A 41 7.09 4.37 -9.41
C GLY A 41 6.41 3.44 -8.38
N ILE A 42 5.44 3.94 -7.62
CA ILE A 42 4.66 3.16 -6.66
C ILE A 42 3.30 2.80 -7.28
N CYS A 43 2.92 1.53 -7.23
CA CYS A 43 1.63 1.03 -7.70
C CYS A 43 0.53 1.36 -6.68
N LYS A 44 -0.33 2.30 -7.02
CA LYS A 44 -1.45 2.77 -6.20
C LYS A 44 -2.79 2.33 -6.77
N CYS A 45 -3.79 2.24 -5.91
CA CYS A 45 -5.16 1.97 -6.35
C CYS A 45 -6.17 2.82 -5.58
N GLU A 46 -7.20 3.27 -6.29
CA GLU A 46 -8.29 4.10 -5.78
C GLU A 46 -9.64 3.59 -6.29
N GLY A 47 -10.67 3.60 -5.45
CA GLY A 47 -12.02 3.20 -5.83
C GLY A 47 -12.18 1.73 -6.27
N VAL A 48 -11.19 0.88 -6.00
CA VAL A 48 -11.14 -0.52 -6.42
C VAL A 48 -11.31 -1.47 -5.22
N SER A 49 -11.59 -2.73 -5.54
CA SER A 49 -11.78 -3.80 -4.57
C SER A 49 -10.66 -4.84 -4.66
N ASN A 50 -10.51 -5.62 -3.59
CA ASN A 50 -9.61 -6.78 -3.59
C ASN A 50 -9.95 -7.74 -4.74
N GLY A 51 -8.95 -8.11 -5.54
CA GLY A 51 -9.08 -8.97 -6.71
C GLY A 51 -9.24 -8.22 -8.04
N ASP A 52 -9.52 -6.92 -8.02
CA ASP A 52 -9.54 -6.12 -9.24
C ASP A 52 -8.16 -6.11 -9.90
N THR A 53 -8.15 -6.03 -11.22
CA THR A 53 -6.92 -6.06 -12.00
C THR A 53 -6.86 -4.94 -13.05
N ALA A 54 -5.65 -4.50 -13.38
CA ALA A 54 -5.40 -3.66 -14.55
C ALA A 54 -4.09 -4.06 -15.22
N THR A 55 -4.07 -3.97 -16.55
CA THR A 55 -2.85 -4.18 -17.34
C THR A 55 -2.22 -2.84 -17.68
N ILE A 56 -1.00 -2.61 -17.19
CA ILE A 56 -0.24 -1.39 -17.39
C ILE A 56 1.07 -1.76 -18.06
N SER A 57 1.34 -1.20 -19.23
CA SER A 57 2.55 -1.50 -20.02
C SER A 57 2.80 -3.00 -20.22
N GLY A 58 1.73 -3.78 -20.46
CA GLY A 58 1.81 -5.22 -20.70
C GLY A 58 1.91 -6.10 -19.44
N THR A 59 1.97 -5.52 -18.25
CA THR A 59 1.98 -6.26 -16.98
C THR A 59 0.64 -6.12 -16.27
N THR A 60 0.04 -7.24 -15.86
CA THR A 60 -1.22 -7.23 -15.10
C THR A 60 -0.92 -7.12 -13.61
N TYR A 61 -1.47 -6.10 -12.97
CA TYR A 61 -1.41 -5.87 -11.53
C TYR A 61 -2.73 -6.23 -10.88
N THR A 62 -2.65 -6.88 -9.72
CA THR A 62 -3.82 -7.33 -8.95
C THR A 62 -3.90 -6.57 -7.62
N VAL A 63 -5.07 -6.02 -7.30
CA VAL A 63 -5.35 -5.39 -6.01
C VAL A 63 -5.45 -6.48 -4.94
N VAL A 64 -4.72 -6.29 -3.84
CA VAL A 64 -4.68 -7.26 -2.74
C VAL A 64 -4.95 -6.57 -1.39
N ASN A 65 -5.48 -7.35 -0.46
CA ASN A 65 -5.61 -7.03 0.95
C ASN A 65 -4.74 -7.95 1.81
N ASN A 66 -4.84 -7.85 3.14
CA ASN A 66 -4.03 -8.64 4.09
C ASN A 66 -4.17 -10.17 3.91
N THR A 67 -5.30 -10.65 3.39
CA THR A 67 -5.53 -12.09 3.17
C THR A 67 -5.03 -12.52 1.79
N SER A 68 -5.47 -11.84 0.74
CA SER A 68 -5.18 -12.26 -0.64
C SER A 68 -3.71 -12.07 -1.03
N ILE A 69 -2.98 -11.12 -0.44
CA ILE A 69 -1.55 -10.92 -0.69
C ILE A 69 -0.75 -12.21 -0.46
N ARG A 70 -1.08 -12.96 0.60
CA ARG A 70 -0.40 -14.22 0.94
C ARG A 70 -0.65 -15.30 -0.10
N THR A 71 -1.88 -15.39 -0.60
CA THR A 71 -2.25 -16.34 -1.66
C THR A 71 -1.54 -16.00 -2.97
N GLN A 72 -1.48 -14.72 -3.35
CA GLN A 72 -0.79 -14.27 -4.55
C GLN A 72 0.71 -14.56 -4.48
N ILE A 73 1.36 -14.25 -3.36
CA ILE A 73 2.79 -14.56 -3.16
C ILE A 73 3.04 -16.07 -3.22
N ALA A 74 2.19 -16.89 -2.61
CA ALA A 74 2.32 -18.34 -2.65
C ALA A 74 2.17 -18.92 -4.06
N SER A 75 1.43 -18.25 -4.95
CA SER A 75 1.35 -18.60 -6.39
C SER A 75 2.48 -18.01 -7.24
N GLY A 76 3.42 -17.27 -6.63
CA GLY A 76 4.54 -16.62 -7.31
C GLY A 76 4.21 -15.26 -7.94
N ASN A 77 3.00 -14.74 -7.76
CA ASN A 77 2.63 -13.43 -8.27
C ASN A 77 3.04 -12.32 -7.30
N VAL A 78 3.90 -11.41 -7.76
CA VAL A 78 4.33 -10.21 -7.04
C VAL A 78 3.90 -8.91 -7.71
N ASN A 79 3.23 -8.97 -8.87
CA ASN A 79 2.68 -7.80 -9.55
C ASN A 79 1.38 -7.37 -8.85
N LEU A 80 1.53 -6.78 -7.67
CA LEU A 80 0.43 -6.48 -6.76
C LEU A 80 0.31 -4.98 -6.52
N CYS A 81 -0.92 -4.48 -6.47
CA CYS A 81 -1.25 -3.17 -5.92
C CYS A 81 -1.62 -3.36 -4.44
N THR A 82 -0.77 -2.88 -3.56
CA THR A 82 -0.80 -3.19 -2.12
C THR A 82 -1.40 -2.08 -1.26
N THR A 83 -2.02 -1.06 -1.87
CA THR A 83 -2.62 0.09 -1.15
C THR A 83 -3.61 -0.32 -0.05
N LEU A 84 -4.30 -1.48 -0.18
CA LEU A 84 -5.25 -1.98 0.83
C LEU A 84 -4.60 -2.86 1.90
N VAL A 85 -3.26 -3.02 1.87
CA VAL A 85 -2.54 -3.86 2.82
C VAL A 85 -2.07 -3.05 4.01
N THR A 86 -2.42 -3.48 5.21
CA THR A 86 -1.96 -2.86 6.47
C THR A 86 -1.00 -3.76 7.25
N ASN A 87 -0.92 -5.06 6.91
CA ASN A 87 -0.09 -6.02 7.62
C ASN A 87 0.72 -6.90 6.65
N MET A 88 2.02 -6.66 6.62
CA MET A 88 3.00 -7.41 5.84
C MET A 88 3.86 -8.36 6.70
N SER A 89 3.43 -8.64 7.94
CA SER A 89 4.16 -9.53 8.85
C SER A 89 4.40 -10.89 8.23
N GLN A 90 5.66 -11.36 8.25
CA GLN A 90 6.07 -12.70 7.85
C GLN A 90 5.79 -13.07 6.37
N LEU A 91 5.54 -12.10 5.47
CA LEU A 91 5.18 -12.40 4.07
C LEU A 91 6.21 -13.28 3.36
N PHE A 92 7.49 -13.07 3.62
CA PHE A 92 8.59 -13.79 2.99
C PHE A 92 9.48 -14.54 4.00
N LYS A 93 8.98 -14.73 5.23
CA LYS A 93 9.71 -15.46 6.27
C LYS A 93 10.09 -16.86 5.80
N ASN A 94 11.39 -17.21 5.95
CA ASN A 94 11.98 -18.47 5.52
C ASN A 94 11.88 -18.72 3.99
N ASN A 95 11.63 -17.69 3.19
CA ASN A 95 11.68 -17.80 1.73
C ASN A 95 13.10 -17.51 1.24
N TYR A 96 14.00 -18.47 1.42
CA TYR A 96 15.45 -18.35 1.21
C TYR A 96 15.83 -17.87 -0.21
N ASN A 97 15.01 -18.16 -1.22
CA ASN A 97 15.29 -17.87 -2.62
C ASN A 97 14.54 -16.63 -3.15
N PHE A 98 13.72 -15.98 -2.34
CA PHE A 98 12.95 -14.83 -2.78
C PHE A 98 13.86 -13.63 -3.04
N ASN A 99 13.84 -13.11 -4.27
CA ASN A 99 14.56 -11.89 -4.66
C ASN A 99 13.84 -11.11 -5.78
N SER A 100 12.51 -11.19 -5.85
CA SER A 100 11.75 -10.41 -6.83
C SER A 100 11.69 -8.93 -6.45
N ASN A 101 11.70 -8.05 -7.46
CA ASN A 101 11.50 -6.63 -7.22
C ASN A 101 10.06 -6.36 -6.73
N ILE A 102 9.98 -5.79 -5.55
CA ILE A 102 8.73 -5.32 -4.88
C ILE A 102 8.85 -3.87 -4.41
N GLY A 103 9.87 -3.15 -4.88
CA GLY A 103 10.11 -1.75 -4.52
C GLY A 103 8.99 -0.80 -4.96
N PHE A 104 8.14 -1.23 -5.91
CA PHE A 104 6.96 -0.49 -6.39
C PHE A 104 5.70 -0.71 -5.55
N TRP A 105 5.72 -1.54 -4.53
CA TRP A 105 4.58 -1.75 -3.65
C TRP A 105 4.24 -0.50 -2.85
N ASP A 106 2.96 -0.17 -2.74
CA ASP A 106 2.47 0.90 -1.88
C ASP A 106 2.42 0.41 -0.43
N THR A 107 3.28 0.98 0.42
CA THR A 107 3.39 0.64 1.83
C THR A 107 2.81 1.71 2.75
N SER A 108 2.20 2.76 2.18
CA SER A 108 1.73 3.92 2.93
C SER A 108 0.68 3.61 4.02
N ASN A 109 -0.04 2.50 3.88
CA ASN A 109 -1.03 2.04 4.87
C ASN A 109 -0.50 0.89 5.76
N VAL A 110 0.77 0.49 5.61
CA VAL A 110 1.32 -0.65 6.36
C VAL A 110 1.67 -0.23 7.79
N GLU A 111 1.13 -0.97 8.74
CA GLU A 111 1.34 -0.78 10.18
C GLU A 111 2.34 -1.79 10.76
N SER A 112 2.46 -2.98 10.16
CA SER A 112 3.36 -4.03 10.65
C SER A 112 4.18 -4.67 9.53
N MET A 113 5.49 -4.70 9.74
CA MET A 113 6.49 -5.41 8.95
C MET A 113 7.27 -6.45 9.80
N TYR A 114 6.60 -6.94 10.87
CA TYR A 114 7.16 -7.92 11.80
C TYR A 114 7.70 -9.16 11.05
N GLU A 115 8.99 -9.46 11.19
CA GLU A 115 9.66 -10.63 10.59
C GLU A 115 9.42 -10.80 9.07
N MET A 116 9.13 -9.72 8.33
CA MET A 116 8.69 -9.79 6.93
C MET A 116 9.66 -10.58 6.05
N PHE A 117 10.97 -10.43 6.25
CA PHE A 117 12.03 -11.09 5.49
C PHE A 117 12.94 -11.99 6.35
N LEU A 118 12.51 -12.37 7.57
CA LEU A 118 13.32 -13.22 8.44
C LEU A 118 13.77 -14.48 7.69
N ASN A 119 15.10 -14.72 7.61
CA ASN A 119 15.72 -15.80 6.84
C ASN A 119 15.39 -15.77 5.32
N ALA A 120 15.09 -14.64 4.71
CA ALA A 120 14.93 -14.52 3.26
C ALA A 120 16.30 -14.22 2.60
N ASP A 121 17.22 -15.16 2.67
CA ASP A 121 18.69 -14.99 2.45
C ASP A 121 19.05 -14.36 1.11
N SER A 122 18.25 -14.55 0.08
CA SER A 122 18.51 -14.00 -1.25
C SER A 122 17.98 -12.59 -1.46
N PHE A 123 17.07 -12.09 -0.58
CA PHE A 123 16.40 -10.82 -0.81
C PHE A 123 17.32 -9.63 -0.60
N ASN A 124 17.59 -8.89 -1.69
CA ASN A 124 18.39 -7.67 -1.66
C ASN A 124 17.90 -6.64 -2.70
N GLN A 125 16.58 -6.47 -2.83
CA GLN A 125 16.00 -5.51 -3.76
C GLN A 125 15.86 -4.12 -3.13
N PRO A 126 15.91 -3.04 -3.94
CA PRO A 126 15.79 -1.67 -3.44
C PRO A 126 14.35 -1.41 -2.95
N ILE A 127 14.24 -1.13 -1.66
CA ILE A 127 13.00 -0.79 -0.96
C ILE A 127 13.08 0.53 -0.18
N GLY A 128 14.10 1.34 -0.48
CA GLY A 128 14.31 2.63 0.19
C GLY A 128 13.20 3.67 -0.06
N ASN A 129 12.38 3.48 -1.11
CA ASN A 129 11.24 4.36 -1.45
C ASN A 129 9.93 3.97 -0.75
N TRP A 130 9.92 2.91 0.05
CA TRP A 130 8.74 2.54 0.81
C TRP A 130 8.37 3.62 1.82
N ASP A 131 7.10 3.95 1.88
CA ASP A 131 6.55 4.83 2.93
C ASP A 131 6.35 4.01 4.20
N THR A 132 7.17 4.30 5.22
CA THR A 132 7.13 3.62 6.52
C THR A 132 6.49 4.48 7.62
N SER A 133 5.86 5.61 7.24
CA SER A 133 5.33 6.59 8.19
C SER A 133 4.23 6.07 9.11
N ASN A 134 3.59 4.95 8.75
CA ASN A 134 2.56 4.29 9.56
C ASN A 134 3.05 3.01 10.25
N VAL A 135 4.30 2.60 10.00
CA VAL A 135 4.84 1.35 10.57
C VAL A 135 5.11 1.50 12.06
N THR A 136 4.58 0.56 12.85
CA THR A 136 4.74 0.51 14.30
C THR A 136 5.74 -0.55 14.75
N THR A 137 6.02 -1.57 13.92
CA THR A 137 7.02 -2.61 14.23
C THR A 137 7.76 -3.08 12.98
N THR A 138 9.08 -3.13 13.12
CA THR A 138 10.02 -3.74 12.16
C THR A 138 10.84 -4.85 12.84
N ARG A 139 10.35 -5.35 14.00
CA ARG A 139 11.04 -6.40 14.75
C ARG A 139 11.39 -7.59 13.88
N GLY A 140 12.66 -8.00 13.89
CA GLY A 140 13.16 -9.16 13.15
C GLY A 140 13.04 -9.06 11.62
N MET A 141 12.78 -7.87 11.06
CA MET A 141 12.43 -7.73 9.64
C MET A 141 13.49 -8.29 8.71
N PHE A 142 14.77 -8.08 8.98
CA PHE A 142 15.91 -8.56 8.21
C PHE A 142 16.82 -9.51 9.02
N TYR A 143 16.26 -10.09 10.09
CA TYR A 143 17.05 -10.95 10.96
C TYR A 143 17.61 -12.16 10.23
N SER A 144 18.92 -12.40 10.43
CA SER A 144 19.65 -13.54 9.85
C SER A 144 19.65 -13.55 8.32
N MET A 145 19.80 -12.37 7.67
CA MET A 145 19.93 -12.25 6.22
C MET A 145 20.92 -11.13 5.84
N PRO A 146 21.61 -11.24 4.67
CA PRO A 146 22.62 -10.27 4.25
C PRO A 146 22.03 -9.07 3.51
N PHE A 147 20.94 -8.45 4.02
CA PHE A 147 20.32 -7.28 3.39
C PHE A 147 21.25 -6.06 3.44
N ASN A 148 21.50 -5.44 2.28
CA ASN A 148 22.44 -4.32 2.15
C ASN A 148 21.94 -3.23 1.18
N GLN A 149 20.66 -2.90 1.21
CA GLN A 149 20.13 -1.78 0.43
C GLN A 149 19.91 -0.54 1.31
N PRO A 150 20.04 0.68 0.74
CA PRO A 150 19.85 1.90 1.49
C PRO A 150 18.38 2.07 1.91
N ILE A 151 18.16 2.23 3.22
CA ILE A 151 16.84 2.50 3.83
C ILE A 151 16.87 3.75 4.72
N GLY A 152 17.87 4.62 4.54
CA GLY A 152 18.05 5.82 5.36
C GLY A 152 16.91 6.85 5.25
N ASN A 153 16.05 6.74 4.23
CA ASN A 153 14.89 7.63 4.05
C ASN A 153 13.63 7.15 4.79
N TRP A 154 13.68 6.00 5.44
CA TRP A 154 12.51 5.47 6.15
C TRP A 154 12.13 6.36 7.35
N ASN A 155 10.85 6.68 7.44
CA ASN A 155 10.30 7.40 8.58
C ASN A 155 10.01 6.41 9.72
N THR A 156 10.84 6.43 10.76
CA THR A 156 10.72 5.53 11.91
C THR A 156 10.02 6.17 13.12
N SER A 157 9.41 7.34 12.96
CA SER A 157 8.85 8.13 14.06
C SER A 157 7.72 7.41 14.84
N LYS A 158 7.03 6.45 14.20
CA LYS A 158 5.97 5.64 14.84
C LYS A 158 6.43 4.26 15.25
N VAL A 159 7.67 3.86 14.92
CA VAL A 159 8.16 2.50 15.22
C VAL A 159 8.39 2.36 16.73
N GLN A 160 7.73 1.38 17.33
CA GLN A 160 7.78 1.07 18.76
C GLN A 160 8.64 -0.16 19.06
N ASP A 161 8.83 -1.06 18.10
CA ASP A 161 9.63 -2.27 18.28
C ASP A 161 10.50 -2.53 17.03
N MET A 162 11.83 -2.43 17.23
CA MET A 162 12.87 -2.72 16.22
C MET A 162 13.81 -3.85 16.70
N LEU A 163 13.42 -4.63 17.71
CA LEU A 163 14.30 -5.65 18.28
C LEU A 163 14.74 -6.66 17.22
N GLY A 164 16.08 -6.81 17.07
CA GLY A 164 16.66 -7.75 16.10
C GLY A 164 16.26 -7.45 14.65
N MET A 165 16.09 -6.19 14.27
CA MET A 165 15.73 -5.82 12.90
C MET A 165 16.75 -6.36 11.88
N PHE A 166 18.04 -6.50 12.28
CA PHE A 166 19.16 -7.08 11.54
C PHE A 166 19.79 -8.24 12.28
#